data_78da4633c22a8ec919ee0c47e739b623
#
_entry.id   78da4633c22a8ec919ee0c47e739b623
#
_cell.length_a   1.000
_cell.length_b   1.000
_cell.length_c   1.000
_cell.angle_alpha   90.00
_cell.angle_beta   90.00
_cell.angle_gamma   90.00
#
_symmetry.space_group_name_H-M   'P 1'
#
loop_
_entity.id
_entity.type
_entity.pdbx_description
1 polymer ?
#
loop_
_entity_poly.entity_id
_entity_poly.type
_entity_poly.pdbx_seq_one_letter_code
_entity_poly.pdbx_strand_id
1 'polypeptide(L)'
;EQLERANLIEKIETREQEVPISERGKNPVEIILLKEWYVRQTHMQERMKELIEEIEFHPPRNRQFLIDWMDNVSIDWPISRRRWYHTEIPIWYSENGEMIIVPPAGTYVQPWCEQPPEGSQVLNRENREVLGDYAQLRSELGQLRGEEKVFDTWMDSSNSNLFVSGYLNQPEIFDRAFPTALRPQGKEIVRTWLYYTLLKSALLLDKPGFKHVWIDGLGMDPWGRKMSKSLGNGIDADSVLECGAGGKTG
;
A
#
# COMPACT_ATOMS: atom_id res chain seq x y z
N GLU A 1 33.55 18.27 -16.94
CA GLU A 1 33.98 19.68 -16.99
C GLU A 1 34.78 20.11 -15.75
N GLN A 2 34.27 19.91 -14.49
CA GLN A 2 35.02 20.31 -13.27
C GLN A 2 36.29 19.49 -13.09
N LEU A 3 36.22 18.19 -13.29
CA LEU A 3 37.37 17.28 -13.21
C LEU A 3 38.38 17.53 -14.34
N GLU A 4 37.91 17.87 -15.54
CA GLU A 4 38.76 18.28 -16.66
C GLU A 4 39.53 19.55 -16.35
N ARG A 5 38.83 20.59 -15.82
CA ARG A 5 39.50 21.87 -15.41
C ARG A 5 40.52 21.68 -14.32
N ALA A 6 40.30 20.67 -13.45
CA ALA A 6 41.23 20.34 -12.37
C ALA A 6 42.36 19.39 -12.82
N ASN A 7 42.38 18.98 -14.10
CA ASN A 7 43.34 18.02 -14.67
C ASN A 7 43.39 16.68 -13.91
N LEU A 8 42.21 16.22 -13.43
CA LEU A 8 42.06 15.00 -12.64
C LEU A 8 41.50 13.82 -13.46
N ILE A 9 41.35 13.99 -14.78
CA ILE A 9 40.88 12.93 -15.68
C ILE A 9 42.07 12.29 -16.37
N GLU A 10 42.28 11.01 -16.11
CA GLU A 10 43.32 10.22 -16.77
C GLU A 10 42.84 9.71 -18.14
N LYS A 11 41.58 9.26 -18.22
CA LYS A 11 41.00 8.71 -19.45
C LYS A 11 39.48 8.88 -19.48
N ILE A 12 38.95 9.18 -20.64
CA ILE A 12 37.49 9.19 -20.92
C ILE A 12 37.22 8.05 -21.91
N GLU A 13 36.32 7.13 -21.53
CA GLU A 13 35.82 6.07 -22.38
C GLU A 13 34.31 6.16 -22.52
N THR A 14 33.81 6.04 -23.74
CA THR A 14 32.38 5.89 -24.00
C THR A 14 32.01 4.41 -23.92
N ARG A 15 31.04 4.05 -23.10
CA ARG A 15 30.51 2.70 -22.96
C ARG A 15 29.01 2.69 -23.19
N GLU A 16 28.52 1.67 -23.86
CA GLU A 16 27.09 1.39 -23.89
C GLU A 16 26.68 0.74 -22.57
N GLN A 17 25.62 1.24 -21.99
CA GLN A 17 25.06 0.74 -20.73
C GLN A 17 23.54 0.66 -20.85
N GLU A 18 22.97 -0.49 -20.45
CA GLU A 18 21.54 -0.59 -20.21
C GLU A 18 21.16 0.15 -18.93
N VAL A 19 20.28 1.12 -19.03
CA VAL A 19 19.76 1.88 -17.89
C VAL A 19 18.27 1.63 -17.73
N PRO A 20 17.77 1.44 -16.49
CA PRO A 20 16.33 1.36 -16.26
C PRO A 20 15.69 2.70 -16.62
N ILE A 21 14.58 2.63 -17.33
CA ILE A 21 13.76 3.80 -17.68
C ILE A 21 12.39 3.72 -17.02
N SER A 22 11.83 4.87 -16.66
CA SER A 22 10.47 4.92 -16.11
C SER A 22 9.45 4.52 -17.20
N GLU A 23 8.46 3.70 -16.85
CA GLU A 23 7.44 3.22 -17.77
C GLU A 23 6.67 4.37 -18.44
N ARG A 24 6.29 5.39 -17.69
CA ARG A 24 5.48 6.52 -18.16
C ARG A 24 6.31 7.65 -18.74
N GLY A 25 7.30 8.12 -17.99
CA GLY A 25 8.11 9.29 -18.35
C GLY A 25 9.23 9.00 -19.36
N LYS A 26 9.57 7.73 -19.57
CA LYS A 26 10.67 7.27 -20.45
C LYS A 26 12.04 7.89 -20.12
N ASN A 27 12.18 8.45 -18.93
CA ASN A 27 13.44 9.01 -18.44
C ASN A 27 14.26 7.95 -17.70
N PRO A 28 15.59 8.03 -17.73
CA PRO A 28 16.45 7.20 -16.89
C PRO A 28 16.07 7.30 -15.41
N VAL A 29 16.09 6.16 -14.72
CA VAL A 29 15.80 6.05 -13.29
C VAL A 29 17.10 5.83 -12.55
N GLU A 30 17.37 6.66 -11.55
CA GLU A 30 18.48 6.49 -10.63
C GLU A 30 18.01 5.89 -9.32
N ILE A 31 18.81 4.97 -8.75
CA ILE A 31 18.54 4.37 -7.45
C ILE A 31 19.22 5.20 -6.39
N ILE A 32 18.44 5.79 -5.48
CA ILE A 32 18.93 6.59 -4.36
C ILE A 32 18.38 6.04 -3.04
N LEU A 33 19.16 6.20 -1.98
CA LEU A 33 18.73 5.84 -0.63
C LEU A 33 17.86 6.96 -0.05
N LEU A 34 16.68 6.59 0.39
CA LEU A 34 15.71 7.53 0.95
C LEU A 34 15.12 6.97 2.25
N LYS A 35 14.84 7.87 3.21
CA LYS A 35 14.11 7.50 4.43
C LYS A 35 12.62 7.44 4.11
N GLU A 36 12.04 6.25 4.27
CA GLU A 36 10.62 5.98 4.03
C GLU A 36 9.98 5.31 5.25
N TRP A 37 8.65 5.35 5.31
CA TRP A 37 7.88 4.57 6.26
C TRP A 37 7.65 3.17 5.71
N TYR A 38 7.77 2.18 6.58
CA TYR A 38 7.58 0.76 6.25
C TYR A 38 6.60 0.10 7.22
N VAL A 39 5.79 -0.80 6.70
CA VAL A 39 5.09 -1.80 7.51
C VAL A 39 5.96 -3.04 7.57
N ARG A 40 6.29 -3.50 8.77
CA ARG A 40 6.97 -4.78 8.97
C ARG A 40 6.03 -5.91 8.55
N GLN A 41 6.44 -6.71 7.57
CA GLN A 41 5.60 -7.78 7.03
C GLN A 41 6.31 -9.13 6.96
N THR A 42 7.62 -9.16 6.90
CA THR A 42 8.38 -10.40 6.71
C THR A 42 8.16 -11.41 7.83
N HIS A 43 7.98 -10.95 9.06
CA HIS A 43 7.70 -11.80 10.23
C HIS A 43 6.28 -12.36 10.26
N MET A 44 5.36 -11.83 9.44
CA MET A 44 3.95 -12.24 9.41
C MET A 44 3.67 -13.37 8.42
N GLN A 45 4.63 -13.78 7.60
CA GLN A 45 4.41 -14.72 6.50
C GLN A 45 3.83 -16.05 6.98
N GLU A 46 4.41 -16.67 7.99
CA GLU A 46 3.93 -17.97 8.49
C GLU A 46 2.53 -17.81 9.13
N ARG A 47 2.31 -16.75 9.91
CA ARG A 47 0.97 -16.50 10.48
C ARG A 47 -0.07 -16.25 9.40
N MET A 48 0.26 -15.52 8.35
CA MET A 48 -0.65 -15.33 7.22
C MET A 48 -0.94 -16.63 6.47
N LYS A 49 0.03 -17.51 6.31
CA LYS A 49 -0.19 -18.85 5.71
C LYS A 49 -1.16 -19.70 6.55
N GLU A 50 -1.06 -19.64 7.87
CA GLU A 50 -2.03 -20.30 8.75
C GLU A 50 -3.44 -19.72 8.56
N LEU A 51 -3.58 -18.40 8.55
CA LEU A 51 -4.87 -17.72 8.39
C LEU A 51 -5.54 -18.01 7.03
N ILE A 52 -4.79 -18.17 5.95
CA ILE A 52 -5.39 -18.51 4.65
C ILE A 52 -5.91 -19.93 4.55
N GLU A 53 -5.56 -20.85 5.48
CA GLU A 53 -6.18 -22.17 5.55
C GLU A 53 -7.68 -22.07 5.89
N GLU A 54 -8.11 -21.00 6.54
CA GLU A 54 -9.51 -20.74 6.86
C GLU A 54 -10.28 -20.10 5.69
N ILE A 55 -9.60 -19.79 4.58
CA ILE A 55 -10.18 -19.10 3.41
C ILE A 55 -10.41 -20.09 2.27
N GLU A 56 -11.63 -20.12 1.74
CA GLU A 56 -11.95 -20.89 0.54
C GLU A 56 -11.67 -20.07 -0.74
N PHE A 57 -10.82 -20.61 -1.63
CA PHE A 57 -10.45 -19.98 -2.89
C PHE A 57 -11.24 -20.52 -4.08
N HIS A 58 -11.69 -19.64 -4.96
CA HIS A 58 -12.43 -19.95 -6.17
C HIS A 58 -11.71 -19.39 -7.42
N PRO A 59 -11.24 -20.25 -8.33
CA PRO A 59 -11.07 -21.71 -8.18
C PRO A 59 -9.95 -22.04 -7.17
N PRO A 60 -10.00 -23.22 -6.51
CA PRO A 60 -9.05 -23.58 -5.43
C PRO A 60 -7.57 -23.45 -5.82
N ARG A 61 -7.22 -23.77 -7.07
CA ARG A 61 -5.84 -23.66 -7.60
C ARG A 61 -5.27 -22.24 -7.53
N ASN A 62 -6.13 -21.21 -7.51
CA ASN A 62 -5.69 -19.81 -7.52
C ASN A 62 -5.13 -19.36 -6.15
N ARG A 63 -5.34 -20.15 -5.08
CA ARG A 63 -4.66 -19.95 -3.80
C ARG A 63 -3.14 -19.94 -3.95
N GLN A 64 -2.61 -20.74 -4.86
CA GLN A 64 -1.17 -20.84 -5.09
C GLN A 64 -0.55 -19.50 -5.48
N PHE A 65 -1.24 -18.61 -6.19
CA PHE A 65 -0.72 -17.27 -6.52
C PHE A 65 -0.40 -16.42 -5.29
N LEU A 66 -1.20 -16.57 -4.23
CA LEU A 66 -0.96 -15.84 -2.99
C LEU A 66 0.19 -16.48 -2.20
N ILE A 67 0.24 -17.80 -2.12
CA ILE A 67 1.33 -18.54 -1.46
C ILE A 67 2.67 -18.21 -2.13
N ASP A 68 2.74 -18.34 -3.45
CA ASP A 68 3.96 -18.01 -4.22
C ASP A 68 4.43 -16.57 -3.97
N TRP A 69 3.49 -15.63 -3.82
CA TRP A 69 3.82 -14.25 -3.48
C TRP A 69 4.37 -14.14 -2.07
N MET A 70 3.71 -14.75 -1.06
CA MET A 70 4.18 -14.75 0.32
C MET A 70 5.60 -15.29 0.44
N ASP A 71 5.90 -16.39 -0.24
CA ASP A 71 7.23 -17.03 -0.23
C ASP A 71 8.33 -16.14 -0.83
N ASN A 72 7.96 -15.24 -1.74
CA ASN A 72 8.89 -14.32 -2.39
C ASN A 72 9.04 -12.95 -1.69
N VAL A 73 8.20 -12.64 -0.70
CA VAL A 73 8.31 -11.38 0.03
C VAL A 73 9.52 -11.42 0.98
N SER A 74 10.56 -10.68 0.67
CA SER A 74 11.82 -10.65 1.43
C SER A 74 12.13 -9.31 2.09
N ILE A 75 11.31 -8.28 1.84
CA ILE A 75 11.47 -6.93 2.37
C ILE A 75 10.19 -6.42 3.00
N ASP A 76 10.32 -5.48 3.92
CA ASP A 76 9.17 -4.77 4.49
C ASP A 76 8.50 -3.87 3.46
N TRP A 77 7.21 -3.61 3.64
CA TRP A 77 6.42 -2.85 2.69
C TRP A 77 6.64 -1.34 2.83
N PRO A 78 7.23 -0.65 1.83
CA PRO A 78 7.37 0.80 1.85
C PRO A 78 6.02 1.47 1.58
N ILE A 79 5.48 2.16 2.58
CA ILE A 79 4.12 2.73 2.55
C ILE A 79 4.07 4.23 2.30
N SER A 80 5.19 4.93 2.31
CA SER A 80 5.21 6.38 2.04
C SER A 80 5.50 6.70 0.57
N ARG A 81 4.85 7.78 0.08
CA ARG A 81 4.99 8.29 -1.29
C ARG A 81 5.15 9.80 -1.28
N ARG A 82 5.94 10.32 -2.21
CA ARG A 82 6.12 11.74 -2.46
C ARG A 82 5.17 12.20 -3.56
N ARG A 83 3.93 12.45 -3.18
CA ARG A 83 2.87 12.92 -4.06
C ARG A 83 2.11 14.05 -3.38
N TRP A 84 1.52 14.94 -4.15
CA TRP A 84 0.73 16.05 -3.64
C TRP A 84 -0.65 15.65 -3.13
N TYR A 85 -1.20 14.56 -3.67
CA TYR A 85 -2.55 14.10 -3.36
C TYR A 85 -2.52 12.63 -2.98
N HIS A 86 -2.97 12.34 -1.85
CA HIS A 86 -3.38 11.05 -1.28
C HIS A 86 -3.64 11.22 0.22
N THR A 87 -3.99 10.13 0.93
CA THR A 87 -4.15 10.14 2.38
C THR A 87 -2.82 10.41 3.06
N GLU A 88 -2.80 11.39 3.93
CA GLU A 88 -1.62 11.83 4.66
C GLU A 88 -1.17 10.79 5.68
N ILE A 89 0.13 10.75 5.94
CA ILE A 89 0.69 9.95 7.03
C ILE A 89 0.56 10.77 8.32
N PRO A 90 -0.28 10.35 9.28
CA PRO A 90 -0.68 11.17 10.42
C PRO A 90 0.40 11.23 11.51
N ILE A 91 1.55 11.84 11.20
CA ILE A 91 2.71 11.86 12.10
C ILE A 91 3.36 13.24 12.10
N TRP A 92 3.74 13.68 13.30
CA TRP A 92 4.65 14.82 13.51
C TRP A 92 5.94 14.33 14.14
N TYR A 93 7.00 15.08 13.97
CA TYR A 93 8.33 14.84 14.53
C TYR A 93 8.69 15.94 15.52
N SER A 94 9.32 15.60 16.64
CA SER A 94 10.00 16.56 17.51
C SER A 94 11.13 17.27 16.77
N GLU A 95 11.59 18.38 17.29
CA GLU A 95 12.65 19.19 16.71
C GLU A 95 13.94 18.39 16.46
N ASN A 96 14.34 17.55 17.42
CA ASN A 96 15.50 16.66 17.30
C ASN A 96 15.22 15.39 16.44
N GLY A 97 13.95 15.13 16.11
CA GLY A 97 13.54 13.97 15.33
C GLY A 97 13.60 12.62 16.05
N GLU A 98 13.81 12.61 17.37
CA GLU A 98 13.86 11.37 18.18
C GLU A 98 12.48 10.88 18.63
N MET A 99 11.52 11.79 18.67
CA MET A 99 10.14 11.49 19.04
C MET A 99 9.20 11.73 17.87
N ILE A 100 8.14 10.94 17.83
CA ILE A 100 7.02 11.11 16.91
C ILE A 100 5.73 11.30 17.69
N ILE A 101 4.82 12.08 17.12
CA ILE A 101 3.49 12.30 17.68
C ILE A 101 2.47 11.68 16.74
N VAL A 102 1.53 10.92 17.29
CA VAL A 102 0.46 10.25 16.56
C VAL A 102 -0.90 10.71 17.09
N PRO A 103 -1.90 10.97 16.24
CA PRO A 103 -3.22 11.37 16.68
C PRO A 103 -4.00 10.20 17.28
N PRO A 104 -5.10 10.45 17.98
CA PRO A 104 -6.04 9.42 18.39
C PRO A 104 -6.57 8.63 17.18
N ALA A 105 -6.85 7.34 17.40
CA ALA A 105 -7.43 6.49 16.36
C ALA A 105 -8.75 7.08 15.82
N GLY A 106 -8.93 7.02 14.50
CA GLY A 106 -10.11 7.54 13.82
C GLY A 106 -10.12 9.06 13.57
N THR A 107 -9.03 9.76 13.92
CA THR A 107 -8.90 11.20 13.67
C THR A 107 -8.17 11.43 12.35
N TYR A 108 -8.82 12.13 11.41
CA TYR A 108 -8.17 12.61 10.19
C TYR A 108 -7.42 13.91 10.48
N VAL A 109 -6.19 14.00 10.00
CA VAL A 109 -5.30 15.15 10.20
C VAL A 109 -4.43 15.40 8.98
N GLN A 110 -3.99 16.65 8.83
CA GLN A 110 -3.04 17.09 7.81
C GLN A 110 -1.75 17.60 8.47
N PRO A 111 -0.80 16.73 8.84
CA PRO A 111 0.36 17.10 9.66
C PRO A 111 1.23 18.20 9.08
N TRP A 112 1.27 18.33 7.76
CA TRP A 112 2.05 19.36 7.06
C TRP A 112 1.52 20.79 7.28
N CYS A 113 0.27 20.97 7.74
CA CYS A 113 -0.32 22.30 8.00
C CYS A 113 -1.05 22.41 9.35
N GLU A 114 -1.25 21.32 10.07
CA GLU A 114 -1.99 21.26 11.33
C GLU A 114 -1.09 20.89 12.51
N GLN A 115 -1.50 21.25 13.69
CA GLN A 115 -0.86 20.80 14.95
C GLN A 115 -1.51 19.48 15.40
N PRO A 116 -0.77 18.66 16.19
CA PRO A 116 -1.36 17.46 16.79
C PRO A 116 -2.62 17.79 17.58
N PRO A 117 -3.73 17.05 17.35
CA PRO A 117 -4.97 17.26 18.10
C PRO A 117 -4.83 16.82 19.58
N GLU A 118 -5.81 17.22 20.40
CA GLU A 118 -5.92 16.75 21.77
C GLU A 118 -6.03 15.22 21.82
N GLY A 119 -5.40 14.60 22.83
CA GLY A 119 -5.34 13.15 22.96
C GLY A 119 -4.27 12.46 22.08
N SER A 120 -3.46 13.24 21.34
CA SER A 120 -2.30 12.69 20.62
C SER A 120 -1.27 12.13 21.60
N GLN A 121 -0.61 11.05 21.20
CA GLN A 121 0.43 10.39 21.96
C GLN A 121 1.81 10.67 21.40
N VAL A 122 2.80 10.76 22.29
CA VAL A 122 4.22 10.90 21.95
C VAL A 122 4.88 9.53 22.10
N LEU A 123 5.57 9.11 21.05
CA LEU A 123 6.29 7.84 21.03
C LEU A 123 7.77 8.08 20.72
N ASN A 124 8.63 7.24 21.27
CA ASN A 124 10.01 7.13 20.81
C ASN A 124 10.01 6.67 19.34
N ARG A 125 10.75 7.36 18.50
CA ARG A 125 10.75 7.09 17.05
C ARG A 125 11.37 5.75 16.69
N GLU A 126 12.34 5.28 17.45
CA GLU A 126 13.09 4.06 17.12
C GLU A 126 12.35 2.79 17.56
N ASN A 127 11.99 2.72 18.83
CA ASN A 127 11.39 1.51 19.42
C ASN A 127 9.85 1.56 19.52
N ARG A 128 9.21 2.72 19.20
CA ARG A 128 7.75 2.95 19.26
C ARG A 128 7.18 2.88 20.68
N GLU A 129 7.99 2.96 21.71
CA GLU A 129 7.53 3.04 23.08
C GLU A 129 6.73 4.33 23.30
N VAL A 130 5.58 4.21 23.96
CA VAL A 130 4.74 5.36 24.34
C VAL A 130 5.40 6.08 25.50
N LEU A 131 5.75 7.33 25.29
CA LEU A 131 6.40 8.19 26.29
C LEU A 131 5.39 8.97 27.13
N GLY A 132 4.22 9.30 26.57
CA GLY A 132 3.16 10.01 27.24
C GLY A 132 2.23 10.77 26.30
N ASP A 133 1.38 11.62 26.90
CA ASP A 133 0.45 12.46 26.15
C ASP A 133 1.17 13.70 25.57
N TYR A 134 0.79 14.07 24.36
CA TYR A 134 1.32 15.26 23.68
C TYR A 134 1.13 16.53 24.52
N ALA A 135 -0.04 16.70 25.16
CA ALA A 135 -0.33 17.88 25.99
C ALA A 135 0.65 18.05 27.16
N GLN A 136 1.12 16.94 27.72
CA GLN A 136 2.07 16.94 28.86
C GLN A 136 3.51 17.18 28.43
N LEU A 137 3.90 16.61 27.28
CA LEU A 137 5.28 16.64 26.79
C LEU A 137 5.57 17.78 25.81
N ARG A 138 4.57 18.62 25.50
CA ARG A 138 4.65 19.66 24.48
C ARG A 138 5.89 20.58 24.61
N SER A 139 6.26 20.93 25.84
CA SER A 139 7.41 21.79 26.09
C SER A 139 8.77 21.15 25.79
N GLU A 140 8.82 19.82 25.77
CA GLU A 140 10.05 19.05 25.53
C GLU A 140 10.28 18.74 24.04
N LEU A 141 9.23 18.89 23.22
CA LEU A 141 9.25 18.48 21.81
C LEU A 141 9.90 19.53 20.87
N GLY A 142 10.02 20.80 21.34
CA GLY A 142 10.51 21.90 20.51
C GLY A 142 9.57 22.22 19.34
N GLN A 143 10.12 22.68 18.23
CA GLN A 143 9.36 22.99 17.03
C GLN A 143 8.98 21.70 16.29
N LEU A 144 7.69 21.44 16.16
CA LEU A 144 7.19 20.27 15.46
C LEU A 144 7.28 20.43 13.94
N ARG A 145 7.59 19.33 13.28
CA ARG A 145 7.52 19.21 11.83
C ARG A 145 6.58 18.06 11.45
N GLY A 146 5.51 18.38 10.73
CA GLY A 146 4.59 17.36 10.19
C GLY A 146 5.21 16.54 9.07
N GLU A 147 4.74 15.31 8.87
CA GLU A 147 5.09 14.49 7.72
C GLU A 147 4.43 15.07 6.46
N GLU A 148 5.21 15.24 5.40
CA GLU A 148 4.75 15.77 4.10
C GLU A 148 4.43 14.67 3.09
N LYS A 149 4.85 13.44 3.40
CA LYS A 149 4.57 12.29 2.54
C LYS A 149 3.14 11.79 2.77
N VAL A 150 2.63 11.12 1.75
CA VAL A 150 1.32 10.48 1.78
C VAL A 150 1.48 8.97 1.74
N PHE A 151 0.41 8.24 2.07
CA PHE A 151 0.41 6.80 1.96
C PHE A 151 0.45 6.29 0.53
N ASP A 152 0.95 5.08 0.36
CA ASP A 152 0.72 4.25 -0.81
C ASP A 152 -0.78 4.01 -0.99
N THR A 153 -1.28 4.08 -2.23
CA THR A 153 -2.66 3.78 -2.58
C THR A 153 -3.16 2.44 -2.03
N TRP A 154 -2.28 1.43 -1.97
CA TRP A 154 -2.64 0.13 -1.42
C TRP A 154 -2.82 0.15 0.10
N MET A 155 -2.28 1.16 0.78
CA MET A 155 -2.51 1.37 2.21
C MET A 155 -3.99 1.68 2.48
N ASP A 156 -4.63 2.50 1.64
CA ASP A 156 -6.06 2.78 1.76
C ASP A 156 -6.91 1.63 1.24
N SER A 157 -6.61 1.12 0.04
CA SER A 157 -7.37 0.04 -0.58
C SER A 157 -7.42 -1.23 0.26
N SER A 158 -6.36 -1.50 1.01
CA SER A 158 -6.27 -2.66 1.90
C SER A 158 -7.10 -2.54 3.18
N ASN A 159 -7.71 -1.38 3.46
CA ASN A 159 -8.69 -1.20 4.55
C ASN A 159 -10.12 -1.50 4.13
N SER A 160 -10.38 -1.79 2.86
CA SER A 160 -11.75 -1.86 2.32
C SER A 160 -12.65 -2.85 3.06
N ASN A 161 -12.16 -4.03 3.45
CA ASN A 161 -12.94 -4.99 4.22
C ASN A 161 -13.25 -4.51 5.64
N LEU A 162 -12.33 -3.83 6.29
CA LEU A 162 -12.51 -3.26 7.63
C LEU A 162 -13.50 -2.10 7.58
N PHE A 163 -13.37 -1.23 6.57
CA PHE A 163 -14.25 -0.08 6.40
C PHE A 163 -15.70 -0.48 6.14
N VAL A 164 -15.93 -1.38 5.17
CA VAL A 164 -17.32 -1.80 4.83
C VAL A 164 -17.97 -2.63 5.92
N SER A 165 -17.20 -3.29 6.78
CA SER A 165 -17.72 -4.02 7.92
C SER A 165 -17.93 -3.17 9.18
N GLY A 166 -17.58 -1.87 9.15
CA GLY A 166 -17.81 -0.94 10.27
C GLY A 166 -16.77 -1.00 11.39
N TYR A 167 -15.55 -1.45 11.09
CA TYR A 167 -14.44 -1.48 12.06
C TYR A 167 -14.26 -0.13 12.77
N LEU A 168 -14.12 -0.15 14.08
CA LEU A 168 -14.03 0.98 15.02
C LEU A 168 -15.32 1.83 15.17
N ASN A 169 -16.15 1.96 14.14
CA ASN A 169 -17.27 2.90 14.15
C ASN A 169 -18.63 2.24 14.43
N GLN A 170 -18.78 0.95 14.10
CA GLN A 170 -20.03 0.21 14.19
C GLN A 170 -19.78 -1.22 14.68
N PRO A 171 -19.46 -1.41 15.98
CA PRO A 171 -19.04 -2.72 16.52
C PRO A 171 -20.06 -3.84 16.30
N GLU A 172 -21.34 -3.56 16.44
CA GLU A 172 -22.42 -4.56 16.22
C GLU A 172 -22.52 -5.04 14.76
N ILE A 173 -22.22 -4.15 13.81
CA ILE A 173 -22.15 -4.52 12.39
C ILE A 173 -20.86 -5.30 12.14
N PHE A 174 -19.75 -4.83 12.71
CA PHE A 174 -18.45 -5.46 12.56
C PHE A 174 -18.47 -6.93 13.02
N ASP A 175 -19.00 -7.22 14.19
CA ASP A 175 -19.07 -8.57 14.75
C ASP A 175 -19.88 -9.54 13.86
N ARG A 176 -20.80 -9.04 13.06
CA ARG A 176 -21.63 -9.83 12.15
C ARG A 176 -21.06 -9.92 10.73
N ALA A 177 -20.35 -8.90 10.30
CA ALA A 177 -19.90 -8.72 8.91
C ALA A 177 -18.43 -9.13 8.69
N PHE A 178 -17.62 -9.22 9.74
CA PHE A 178 -16.22 -9.61 9.65
C PHE A 178 -15.96 -11.02 10.20
N PRO A 179 -15.16 -11.89 9.54
CA PRO A 179 -14.58 -11.73 8.20
C PRO A 179 -15.62 -11.56 7.09
N THR A 180 -15.33 -10.72 6.09
CA THR A 180 -16.28 -10.49 4.98
C THR A 180 -16.54 -11.77 4.20
N ALA A 181 -17.77 -11.94 3.70
CA ALA A 181 -18.19 -13.20 3.08
C ALA A 181 -17.37 -13.54 1.81
N LEU A 182 -17.16 -12.56 0.93
CA LEU A 182 -16.52 -12.79 -0.36
C LEU A 182 -15.61 -11.61 -0.76
N ARG A 183 -14.42 -11.94 -1.29
CA ARG A 183 -13.52 -11.02 -1.96
C ARG A 183 -13.40 -11.42 -3.44
N PRO A 184 -14.20 -10.83 -4.35
CA PRO A 184 -13.98 -10.96 -5.79
C PRO A 184 -12.87 -10.01 -6.25
N GLN A 185 -11.95 -10.51 -7.08
CA GLN A 185 -10.87 -9.69 -7.62
C GLN A 185 -10.19 -10.33 -8.83
N GLY A 186 -9.46 -9.52 -9.60
CA GLY A 186 -8.60 -9.99 -10.67
C GLY A 186 -7.27 -10.56 -10.15
N LYS A 187 -6.67 -11.44 -10.96
CA LYS A 187 -5.37 -12.07 -10.66
C LYS A 187 -4.24 -11.03 -10.48
N GLU A 188 -4.29 -9.93 -11.21
CA GLU A 188 -3.24 -8.92 -11.23
C GLU A 188 -3.07 -8.15 -9.91
N ILE A 189 -4.08 -8.21 -9.01
CA ILE A 189 -4.03 -7.51 -7.71
C ILE A 189 -3.91 -8.47 -6.52
N VAL A 190 -3.59 -9.74 -6.75
CA VAL A 190 -3.30 -10.71 -5.67
C VAL A 190 -2.12 -10.25 -4.82
N ARG A 191 -1.06 -9.75 -5.45
CA ARG A 191 0.18 -9.30 -4.79
C ARG A 191 0.05 -7.98 -4.05
N THR A 192 -1.03 -7.25 -4.28
CA THR A 192 -1.30 -5.93 -3.72
C THR A 192 -2.58 -5.96 -2.88
N TRP A 193 -3.74 -5.83 -3.49
CA TRP A 193 -5.00 -5.68 -2.76
C TRP A 193 -5.33 -6.88 -1.85
N LEU A 194 -5.24 -8.11 -2.35
CA LEU A 194 -5.51 -9.30 -1.53
C LEU A 194 -4.49 -9.45 -0.41
N TYR A 195 -3.20 -9.44 -0.78
CA TYR A 195 -2.11 -9.63 0.15
C TYR A 195 -2.10 -8.58 1.27
N TYR A 196 -2.15 -7.29 0.92
CA TYR A 196 -2.11 -6.23 1.93
C TYR A 196 -3.39 -6.15 2.78
N THR A 197 -4.56 -6.52 2.24
CA THR A 197 -5.76 -6.62 3.05
C THR A 197 -5.65 -7.75 4.07
N LEU A 198 -5.12 -8.90 3.67
CA LEU A 198 -4.87 -10.02 4.57
C LEU A 198 -3.83 -9.67 5.63
N LEU A 199 -2.71 -9.04 5.23
CA LEU A 199 -1.68 -8.56 6.15
C LEU A 199 -2.26 -7.64 7.22
N LYS A 200 -3.10 -6.67 6.85
CA LYS A 200 -3.73 -5.76 7.80
C LYS A 200 -4.71 -6.48 8.71
N SER A 201 -5.52 -7.39 8.19
CA SER A 201 -6.43 -8.19 9.00
C SER A 201 -5.66 -9.04 10.02
N ALA A 202 -4.53 -9.62 9.62
CA ALA A 202 -3.66 -10.37 10.50
C ALA A 202 -3.01 -9.48 11.57
N LEU A 203 -2.44 -8.34 11.17
CA LEU A 203 -1.76 -7.43 12.11
C LEU A 203 -2.71 -6.78 13.14
N LEU A 204 -3.92 -6.42 12.73
CA LEU A 204 -4.86 -5.69 13.58
C LEU A 204 -5.78 -6.61 14.39
N LEU A 205 -6.11 -7.77 13.88
CA LEU A 205 -7.18 -8.62 14.42
C LEU A 205 -6.77 -10.07 14.66
N ASP A 206 -5.63 -10.48 14.10
CA ASP A 206 -5.17 -11.88 14.06
C ASP A 206 -6.23 -12.85 13.48
N LYS A 207 -6.91 -12.38 12.42
CA LYS A 207 -8.00 -13.13 11.75
C LYS A 207 -7.85 -13.08 10.24
N PRO A 208 -8.40 -14.09 9.51
CA PRO A 208 -8.54 -13.99 8.06
C PRO A 208 -9.49 -12.84 7.71
N GLY A 209 -9.15 -12.08 6.66
CA GLY A 209 -9.97 -10.94 6.24
C GLY A 209 -11.27 -11.34 5.54
N PHE A 210 -11.36 -12.59 5.06
CA PHE A 210 -12.43 -13.10 4.19
C PHE A 210 -12.75 -14.55 4.52
N LYS A 211 -13.99 -14.99 4.19
CA LYS A 211 -14.37 -16.41 4.16
C LYS A 211 -14.07 -17.02 2.80
N HIS A 212 -14.35 -16.28 1.73
CA HIS A 212 -14.13 -16.75 0.35
C HIS A 212 -13.36 -15.69 -0.44
N VAL A 213 -12.47 -16.14 -1.34
CA VAL A 213 -11.76 -15.31 -2.30
C VAL A 213 -12.01 -15.85 -3.71
N TRP A 214 -12.57 -15.02 -4.59
CA TRP A 214 -12.80 -15.35 -5.99
C TRP A 214 -11.79 -14.60 -6.85
N ILE A 215 -10.93 -15.32 -7.55
CA ILE A 215 -9.88 -14.72 -8.39
C ILE A 215 -10.23 -14.96 -9.86
N ASP A 216 -10.58 -13.88 -10.54
CA ASP A 216 -10.90 -13.87 -11.96
C ASP A 216 -9.65 -13.80 -12.83
N GLY A 217 -9.81 -14.23 -14.08
CA GLY A 217 -8.81 -14.02 -15.14
C GLY A 217 -8.67 -12.54 -15.51
N LEU A 218 -7.56 -12.19 -16.14
CA LEU A 218 -7.34 -10.88 -16.73
C LEU A 218 -7.90 -10.83 -18.15
N GLY A 219 -8.75 -9.84 -18.44
CA GLY A 219 -9.18 -9.54 -19.81
C GLY A 219 -8.01 -9.09 -20.68
N MET A 220 -7.85 -9.74 -21.82
CA MET A 220 -6.78 -9.47 -22.78
C MET A 220 -7.38 -9.05 -24.11
N ASP A 221 -6.66 -8.21 -24.86
CA ASP A 221 -7.02 -7.93 -26.24
C ASP A 221 -6.67 -9.12 -27.18
N PRO A 222 -7.09 -9.09 -28.45
CA PRO A 222 -6.81 -10.17 -29.40
C PRO A 222 -5.31 -10.49 -29.59
N TRP A 223 -4.43 -9.58 -29.22
CA TRP A 223 -2.97 -9.77 -29.31
C TRP A 223 -2.36 -10.22 -27.96
N GLY A 224 -3.18 -10.53 -26.96
CA GLY A 224 -2.72 -10.98 -25.64
C GLY A 224 -2.18 -9.85 -24.75
N ARG A 225 -2.48 -8.58 -25.05
CA ARG A 225 -2.07 -7.44 -24.22
C ARG A 225 -3.15 -7.13 -23.17
N LYS A 226 -2.72 -6.75 -21.99
CA LYS A 226 -3.63 -6.28 -20.93
C LYS A 226 -4.45 -5.09 -21.44
N MET A 227 -5.77 -5.15 -21.26
CA MET A 227 -6.65 -4.02 -21.55
C MET A 227 -6.39 -2.85 -20.61
N SER A 228 -6.23 -1.65 -21.14
CA SER A 228 -6.07 -0.42 -20.37
C SER A 228 -6.63 0.79 -21.11
N LYS A 229 -7.08 1.79 -20.33
CA LYS A 229 -7.57 3.06 -20.89
C LYS A 229 -6.49 3.78 -21.70
N SER A 230 -5.24 3.72 -21.23
CA SER A 230 -4.11 4.37 -21.91
C SER A 230 -3.74 3.75 -23.27
N LEU A 231 -4.04 2.47 -23.47
CA LEU A 231 -3.85 1.78 -24.75
C LEU A 231 -5.08 1.85 -25.65
N GLY A 232 -6.24 2.25 -25.14
CA GLY A 232 -7.49 2.30 -25.90
C GLY A 232 -7.96 0.94 -26.42
N ASN A 233 -7.49 -0.16 -25.81
CA ASN A 233 -7.77 -1.53 -26.22
C ASN A 233 -8.78 -2.24 -25.30
N GLY A 234 -9.53 -1.49 -24.50
CA GLY A 234 -10.60 -2.03 -23.68
C GLY A 234 -11.87 -2.30 -24.49
N ILE A 235 -12.66 -3.27 -24.04
CA ILE A 235 -14.01 -3.52 -24.54
C ILE A 235 -14.96 -2.68 -23.71
N ASP A 236 -15.80 -1.89 -24.38
CA ASP A 236 -16.84 -1.13 -23.74
C ASP A 236 -17.96 -2.08 -23.23
N ALA A 237 -18.35 -1.91 -21.96
CA ALA A 237 -19.38 -2.73 -21.34
C ALA A 237 -20.73 -2.60 -22.05
N ASP A 238 -21.08 -1.41 -22.51
CA ASP A 238 -22.33 -1.17 -23.21
C ASP A 238 -22.37 -1.92 -24.56
N SER A 239 -21.25 -1.99 -25.29
CA SER A 239 -21.16 -2.76 -26.52
C SER A 239 -21.37 -4.25 -26.30
N VAL A 240 -20.91 -4.79 -25.17
CA VAL A 240 -21.13 -6.20 -24.79
C VAL A 240 -22.61 -6.46 -24.47
N LEU A 241 -23.26 -5.53 -23.77
CA LEU A 241 -24.68 -5.63 -23.46
C LEU A 241 -25.56 -5.55 -24.73
N GLU A 242 -25.25 -4.66 -25.65
CA GLU A 242 -25.94 -4.53 -26.91
C GLU A 242 -25.78 -5.77 -27.79
N CYS A 243 -24.59 -6.34 -27.88
CA CYS A 243 -24.36 -7.60 -28.58
C CYS A 243 -25.11 -8.79 -27.95
N GLY A 244 -25.21 -8.82 -26.61
CA GLY A 244 -25.96 -9.85 -25.89
C GLY A 244 -27.48 -9.73 -26.00
N ALA A 245 -28.01 -8.51 -26.13
CA ALA A 245 -29.43 -8.25 -26.30
C ALA A 245 -29.93 -8.49 -27.75
N GLY A 246 -29.03 -8.50 -28.72
CA GLY A 246 -29.35 -8.54 -30.17
C GLY A 246 -29.07 -9.87 -30.86
N GLY A 247 -28.95 -11.00 -30.20
CA GLY A 247 -28.93 -12.37 -30.75
C GLY A 247 -28.65 -12.51 -32.28
N LYS A 248 -27.57 -11.92 -32.79
CA LYS A 248 -27.10 -12.18 -34.16
C LYS A 248 -25.65 -12.59 -34.09
N THR A 249 -25.44 -13.88 -33.96
CA THR A 249 -24.22 -14.54 -34.45
C THR A 249 -24.17 -14.38 -35.94
N GLY A 250 -23.26 -13.58 -36.44
CA GLY A 250 -22.78 -13.62 -37.81
C GLY A 250 -21.50 -14.41 -37.87
#